data_ede83cec2fb77438cb5fc2cffab855fa
#
_entry.id   ede83cec2fb77438cb5fc2cffab855fa
#
_cell.length_a   1.000
_cell.length_b   1.000
_cell.length_c   1.000
_cell.angle_alpha   90.00
_cell.angle_beta   90.00
_cell.angle_gamma   90.00
#
_symmetry.space_group_name_H-M   'P 1'
#
loop_
_entity.id
_entity.type
_entity.pdbx_description
1 polymer ?
#
loop_
_entity_poly.entity_id
_entity_poly.type
_entity_poly.pdbx_seq_one_letter_code
_entity_poly.pdbx_strand_id
1 'polypeptide(L)'
;MDAAEPDQSSLCAFLRQACTRELQQALDLLSDPGRDRDEAVHEARKCVRRVRAWLRLGDPWRRRTLAEIDARLRALRRTLGPLRDGASRIEALDRLRKSRGIGSMRSALTQARSRLTEALERRWMRRSPQGAAWQRMLQGLRELRDDCARWPLDGLSEAEVRRALKRAFRRACRGRRENAGRHAAASRHHWRGRVRILLLQCQLLDQRQLAPPSLALKRLAQSLGDENDLALVSRVLGQLGLRDRTRLALRAHVQARRRALAKRNDARAAKLLRPGLARRLRAPD
;
A
#
# COMPACT_ATOMS: atom_id res chain seq x y z
N MET A 1 25.13 -26.96 29.59
CA MET A 1 23.87 -26.97 28.80
C MET A 1 23.79 -25.60 28.14
N ASP A 2 24.45 -25.50 26.95
CA ASP A 2 24.49 -24.24 26.19
C ASP A 2 23.12 -23.92 25.68
N ALA A 3 22.57 -22.82 26.17
CA ALA A 3 21.39 -22.20 25.56
C ALA A 3 21.85 -21.67 24.19
N ALA A 4 21.44 -22.34 23.12
CA ALA A 4 21.73 -21.94 21.77
C ALA A 4 21.23 -20.49 21.60
N GLU A 5 22.18 -19.55 21.40
CA GLU A 5 21.84 -18.20 21.00
C GLU A 5 20.91 -18.27 19.78
N PRO A 6 19.77 -17.56 19.77
CA PRO A 6 18.86 -17.57 18.63
C PRO A 6 19.63 -17.04 17.42
N ASP A 7 19.81 -17.91 16.45
CA ASP A 7 20.58 -17.71 15.23
C ASP A 7 20.29 -16.33 14.58
N GLN A 8 21.14 -15.33 14.85
CA GLN A 8 21.03 -13.97 14.30
C GLN A 8 21.21 -13.96 12.77
N SER A 9 21.89 -14.96 12.20
CA SER A 9 22.02 -15.16 10.77
C SER A 9 20.65 -15.43 10.13
N SER A 10 19.72 -16.05 10.88
CA SER A 10 18.39 -16.40 10.43
C SER A 10 17.48 -15.18 10.16
N LEU A 11 17.63 -14.05 10.85
CA LEU A 11 16.78 -12.86 10.62
C LEU A 11 17.17 -12.14 9.32
N CYS A 12 18.46 -11.98 9.05
CA CYS A 12 18.95 -11.38 7.80
C CYS A 12 18.60 -12.27 6.61
N ALA A 13 18.84 -13.56 6.73
CA ALA A 13 18.50 -14.56 5.71
C ALA A 13 16.98 -14.60 5.46
N PHE A 14 16.17 -14.60 6.51
CA PHE A 14 14.72 -14.54 6.43
C PHE A 14 14.23 -13.28 5.69
N LEU A 15 14.79 -12.11 6.00
CA LEU A 15 14.39 -10.85 5.35
C LEU A 15 14.82 -10.82 3.88
N ARG A 16 16.05 -11.27 3.55
CA ARG A 16 16.51 -11.41 2.16
C ARG A 16 15.60 -12.36 1.39
N GLN A 17 15.33 -13.55 1.92
CA GLN A 17 14.45 -14.53 1.29
C GLN A 17 13.03 -13.99 1.07
N ALA A 18 12.47 -13.28 2.06
CA ALA A 18 11.17 -12.65 1.92
C ALA A 18 11.16 -11.59 0.79
N CYS A 19 12.19 -10.76 0.71
CA CYS A 19 12.33 -9.76 -0.36
C CYS A 19 12.50 -10.42 -1.74
N THR A 20 13.34 -11.45 -1.85
CA THR A 20 13.55 -12.20 -3.09
C THR A 20 12.24 -12.82 -3.58
N ARG A 21 11.47 -13.47 -2.69
CA ARG A 21 10.16 -14.05 -3.04
C ARG A 21 9.18 -13.02 -3.57
N GLU A 22 9.11 -11.85 -2.94
CA GLU A 22 8.21 -10.78 -3.39
C GLU A 22 8.62 -10.19 -4.75
N LEU A 23 9.92 -10.03 -4.98
CA LEU A 23 10.43 -9.55 -6.27
C LEU A 23 10.23 -10.57 -7.37
N GLN A 24 10.46 -11.87 -7.09
CA GLN A 24 10.16 -12.95 -8.01
C GLN A 24 8.66 -12.99 -8.33
N GLN A 25 7.80 -12.95 -7.34
CA GLN A 25 6.36 -12.90 -7.55
C GLN A 25 5.93 -11.70 -8.41
N ALA A 26 6.56 -10.53 -8.21
CA ALA A 26 6.27 -9.36 -9.05
C ALA A 26 6.69 -9.58 -10.51
N LEU A 27 7.82 -10.27 -10.75
CA LEU A 27 8.29 -10.65 -12.08
C LEU A 27 7.34 -11.62 -12.76
N ASP A 28 6.95 -12.68 -12.06
CA ASP A 28 6.04 -13.72 -12.59
C ASP A 28 4.70 -13.10 -13.00
N LEU A 29 4.14 -12.25 -12.13
CA LEU A 29 2.89 -11.54 -12.41
C LEU A 29 2.95 -10.65 -13.66
N LEU A 30 4.06 -9.93 -13.86
CA LEU A 30 4.22 -8.97 -14.96
C LEU A 30 4.71 -9.60 -16.25
N SER A 31 5.24 -10.82 -16.20
CA SER A 31 5.73 -11.57 -17.35
C SER A 31 4.72 -12.56 -17.90
N ASP A 32 3.66 -12.89 -17.16
CA ASP A 32 2.63 -13.84 -17.55
C ASP A 32 1.65 -13.21 -18.56
N PRO A 33 1.65 -13.62 -19.84
CA PRO A 33 0.75 -13.05 -20.85
C PRO A 33 -0.70 -13.50 -20.68
N GLY A 34 -0.96 -14.59 -19.98
CA GLY A 34 -2.30 -15.15 -19.75
C GLY A 34 -3.06 -14.48 -18.60
N ARG A 35 -2.40 -13.62 -17.83
CA ARG A 35 -3.01 -12.98 -16.67
C ARG A 35 -3.68 -11.66 -17.02
N ASP A 36 -4.76 -11.33 -16.30
CA ASP A 36 -5.34 -9.97 -16.37
C ASP A 36 -4.29 -8.92 -16.01
N ARG A 37 -4.07 -8.00 -16.94
CA ARG A 37 -2.99 -7.00 -16.86
C ARG A 37 -3.16 -6.03 -15.70
N ASP A 38 -4.40 -5.64 -15.39
CA ASP A 38 -4.69 -4.69 -14.31
C ASP A 38 -4.49 -5.35 -12.95
N GLU A 39 -4.85 -6.63 -12.82
CA GLU A 39 -4.60 -7.44 -11.64
C GLU A 39 -3.10 -7.70 -11.47
N ALA A 40 -2.38 -8.08 -12.53
CA ALA A 40 -0.94 -8.28 -12.52
C ALA A 40 -0.20 -7.03 -12.01
N VAL A 41 -0.51 -5.86 -12.57
CA VAL A 41 0.05 -4.58 -12.11
C VAL A 41 -0.35 -4.27 -10.67
N HIS A 42 -1.58 -4.58 -10.25
CA HIS A 42 -2.02 -4.37 -8.88
C HIS A 42 -1.19 -5.19 -7.89
N GLU A 43 -1.07 -6.49 -8.14
CA GLU A 43 -0.36 -7.41 -7.24
C GLU A 43 1.15 -7.13 -7.25
N ALA A 44 1.78 -6.94 -8.41
CA ALA A 44 3.20 -6.57 -8.50
C ALA A 44 3.51 -5.29 -7.70
N ARG A 45 2.63 -4.27 -7.77
CA ARG A 45 2.78 -3.06 -6.93
C ARG A 45 2.62 -3.35 -5.44
N LYS A 46 1.84 -4.39 -5.04
CA LYS A 46 1.75 -4.84 -3.64
C LYS A 46 3.06 -5.49 -3.21
N CYS A 47 3.64 -6.35 -4.04
CA CYS A 47 4.94 -6.98 -3.80
C CYS A 47 6.03 -5.92 -3.55
N VAL A 48 6.23 -5.02 -4.49
CA VAL A 48 7.21 -3.91 -4.34
C VAL A 48 6.94 -3.05 -3.10
N ARG A 49 5.69 -2.86 -2.72
CA ARG A 49 5.32 -2.11 -1.51
C ARG A 49 5.70 -2.86 -0.24
N ARG A 50 5.54 -4.21 -0.21
CA ARG A 50 5.97 -5.05 0.92
C ARG A 50 7.48 -4.93 1.12
N VAL A 51 8.25 -5.17 0.08
CA VAL A 51 9.72 -5.03 0.12
C VAL A 51 10.11 -3.65 0.67
N ARG A 52 9.55 -2.57 0.12
CA ARG A 52 9.83 -1.20 0.60
C ARG A 52 9.44 -0.92 2.05
N ALA A 53 8.42 -1.59 2.56
CA ALA A 53 8.05 -1.48 3.97
C ALA A 53 9.05 -2.22 4.87
N TRP A 54 9.57 -3.35 4.41
CA TRP A 54 10.52 -4.19 5.13
C TRP A 54 11.92 -3.59 5.18
N LEU A 55 12.39 -2.95 4.09
CA LEU A 55 13.66 -2.20 4.10
C LEU A 55 13.69 -1.06 5.14
N ARG A 56 12.57 -0.71 5.74
CA ARG A 56 12.48 0.28 6.82
C ARG A 56 12.58 -0.33 8.22
N LEU A 57 12.79 -1.64 8.32
CA LEU A 57 12.99 -2.33 9.59
C LEU A 57 14.37 -2.04 10.21
N GLY A 58 15.33 -1.60 9.41
CA GLY A 58 16.63 -1.16 9.89
C GLY A 58 16.60 0.18 10.64
N ASP A 59 17.70 0.48 11.31
CA ASP A 59 17.95 1.77 11.95
C ASP A 59 18.14 2.92 10.92
N PRO A 60 18.39 4.17 11.33
CA PRO A 60 18.59 5.27 10.40
C PRO A 60 19.81 5.13 9.49
N TRP A 61 20.90 4.52 9.98
CA TRP A 61 22.11 4.30 9.18
C TRP A 61 21.83 3.26 8.09
N ARG A 62 21.32 2.09 8.46
CA ARG A 62 20.97 1.01 7.51
C ARG A 62 19.96 1.49 6.46
N ARG A 63 19.00 2.34 6.83
CA ARG A 63 18.08 2.92 5.86
C ARG A 63 18.75 3.88 4.88
N ARG A 64 19.86 4.52 5.25
CA ARG A 64 20.67 5.32 4.32
C ARG A 64 21.40 4.42 3.33
N THR A 65 22.02 3.35 3.78
CA THR A 65 22.70 2.39 2.89
C THR A 65 21.73 1.70 1.92
N LEU A 66 20.47 1.50 2.33
CA LEU A 66 19.41 0.95 1.49
C LEU A 66 18.65 2.01 0.66
N ALA A 67 19.06 3.28 0.70
CA ALA A 67 18.32 4.39 0.06
C ALA A 67 18.26 4.27 -1.46
N GLU A 68 19.33 3.80 -2.08
CA GLU A 68 19.39 3.57 -3.53
C GLU A 68 18.43 2.45 -3.95
N ILE A 69 18.42 1.33 -3.22
CA ILE A 69 17.49 0.22 -3.45
C ILE A 69 16.03 0.71 -3.32
N ASP A 70 15.70 1.49 -2.27
CA ASP A 70 14.36 2.09 -2.13
C ASP A 70 14.06 3.08 -3.27
N ALA A 71 15.06 3.78 -3.80
CA ALA A 71 14.87 4.68 -4.94
C ALA A 71 14.56 3.90 -6.24
N ARG A 72 15.29 2.81 -6.53
CA ARG A 72 15.00 1.89 -7.66
C ARG A 72 13.58 1.30 -7.54
N LEU A 73 13.19 0.79 -6.37
CA LEU A 73 11.85 0.29 -6.11
C LEU A 73 10.75 1.38 -6.25
N ARG A 74 11.06 2.64 -5.90
CA ARG A 74 10.16 3.77 -6.14
C ARG A 74 9.99 4.07 -7.62
N ALA A 75 11.06 3.97 -8.40
CA ALA A 75 11.02 4.18 -9.84
C ALA A 75 10.12 3.14 -10.51
N LEU A 76 10.27 1.85 -10.18
CA LEU A 76 9.38 0.78 -10.66
C LEU A 76 7.91 1.06 -10.36
N ARG A 77 7.60 1.46 -9.13
CA ARG A 77 6.22 1.82 -8.77
C ARG A 77 5.68 3.03 -9.54
N ARG A 78 6.53 4.01 -9.89
CA ARG A 78 6.11 5.15 -10.72
C ARG A 78 5.78 4.71 -12.14
N THR A 79 6.56 3.80 -12.71
CA THR A 79 6.30 3.24 -14.06
C THR A 79 4.93 2.55 -14.12
N LEU A 80 4.59 1.75 -13.12
CA LEU A 80 3.30 1.07 -13.00
C LEU A 80 2.14 1.99 -12.53
N GLY A 81 2.47 3.20 -12.06
CA GLY A 81 1.52 4.13 -11.45
C GLY A 81 0.31 4.46 -12.33
N PRO A 82 0.52 4.99 -13.53
CA PRO A 82 -0.57 5.45 -14.40
C PRO A 82 -1.56 4.35 -14.82
N LEU A 83 -1.09 3.10 -14.95
CA LEU A 83 -1.93 1.94 -15.26
C LEU A 83 -2.82 1.62 -14.06
N ARG A 84 -2.22 1.43 -12.88
CA ARG A 84 -2.96 1.16 -11.66
C ARG A 84 -3.92 2.29 -11.27
N ASP A 85 -3.55 3.54 -11.50
CA ASP A 85 -4.41 4.70 -11.21
C ASP A 85 -5.66 4.71 -12.12
N GLY A 86 -5.53 4.26 -13.38
CA GLY A 86 -6.64 4.04 -14.30
C GLY A 86 -7.60 2.97 -13.78
N ALA A 87 -7.09 1.77 -13.52
CA ALA A 87 -7.87 0.65 -12.98
C ALA A 87 -8.53 1.01 -11.63
N SER A 88 -7.80 1.67 -10.72
CA SER A 88 -8.35 2.13 -9.44
C SER A 88 -9.54 3.09 -9.58
N ARG A 89 -9.55 3.94 -10.61
CA ARG A 89 -10.67 4.86 -10.89
C ARG A 89 -11.90 4.08 -11.33
N ILE A 90 -11.73 3.09 -12.21
CA ILE A 90 -12.82 2.22 -12.68
C ILE A 90 -13.39 1.43 -11.49
N GLU A 91 -12.56 0.75 -10.71
CA GLU A 91 -12.99 0.02 -9.51
C GLU A 91 -13.75 0.89 -8.51
N ALA A 92 -13.28 2.12 -8.32
CA ALA A 92 -13.93 3.06 -7.41
C ALA A 92 -15.32 3.50 -7.92
N LEU A 93 -15.48 3.72 -9.24
CA LEU A 93 -16.77 3.95 -9.86
C LEU A 93 -17.69 2.73 -9.76
N ASP A 94 -17.19 1.53 -9.99
CA ASP A 94 -17.98 0.30 -9.89
C ASP A 94 -18.51 0.09 -8.46
N ARG A 95 -17.69 0.37 -7.44
CA ARG A 95 -18.13 0.36 -6.03
C ARG A 95 -19.18 1.42 -5.74
N LEU A 96 -19.04 2.63 -6.31
CA LEU A 96 -20.05 3.67 -6.17
C LEU A 96 -21.35 3.25 -6.84
N ARG A 97 -21.30 2.71 -8.07
CA ARG A 97 -22.46 2.25 -8.84
C ARG A 97 -23.27 1.16 -8.12
N LYS A 98 -22.59 0.31 -7.33
CA LYS A 98 -23.24 -0.72 -6.48
C LYS A 98 -23.76 -0.17 -5.15
N SER A 99 -23.51 1.11 -4.82
CA SER A 99 -23.96 1.66 -3.54
C SER A 99 -25.45 2.02 -3.56
N ARG A 100 -26.06 2.03 -2.38
CA ARG A 100 -27.47 2.44 -2.21
C ARG A 100 -27.60 3.95 -2.44
N GLY A 101 -28.78 4.40 -2.90
CA GLY A 101 -29.12 5.83 -3.02
C GLY A 101 -28.62 6.53 -4.29
N ILE A 102 -28.20 5.80 -5.33
CA ILE A 102 -27.72 6.38 -6.61
C ILE A 102 -28.56 5.95 -7.84
N GLY A 103 -29.77 5.44 -7.64
CA GLY A 103 -30.58 4.82 -8.70
C GLY A 103 -30.62 5.62 -10.01
N SER A 104 -31.12 6.87 -9.99
CA SER A 104 -31.23 7.75 -11.16
C SER A 104 -29.89 8.20 -11.77
N MET A 105 -28.78 8.07 -11.02
CA MET A 105 -27.44 8.48 -11.47
C MET A 105 -26.61 7.32 -12.03
N ARG A 106 -27.15 6.09 -12.02
CA ARG A 106 -26.43 4.87 -12.42
C ARG A 106 -26.03 4.88 -13.89
N SER A 107 -26.92 5.36 -14.77
CA SER A 107 -26.63 5.47 -16.21
C SER A 107 -25.44 6.39 -16.47
N ALA A 108 -25.42 7.57 -15.86
CA ALA A 108 -24.31 8.50 -16.00
C ALA A 108 -22.97 7.92 -15.50
N LEU A 109 -22.97 7.13 -14.42
CA LEU A 109 -21.80 6.43 -13.92
C LEU A 109 -21.34 5.31 -14.87
N THR A 110 -22.29 4.64 -15.55
CA THR A 110 -21.98 3.62 -16.57
C THR A 110 -21.26 4.24 -17.76
N GLN A 111 -21.76 5.35 -18.29
CA GLN A 111 -21.08 6.08 -19.39
C GLN A 111 -19.69 6.57 -18.97
N ALA A 112 -19.59 7.12 -17.75
CA ALA A 112 -18.31 7.56 -17.21
C ALA A 112 -17.29 6.41 -17.08
N ARG A 113 -17.77 5.23 -16.67
CA ARG A 113 -16.96 4.02 -16.60
C ARG A 113 -16.43 3.61 -17.97
N SER A 114 -17.29 3.57 -19.01
CA SER A 114 -16.85 3.23 -20.38
C SER A 114 -15.72 4.15 -20.85
N ARG A 115 -15.88 5.48 -20.68
CA ARG A 115 -14.82 6.45 -21.05
C ARG A 115 -13.50 6.22 -20.31
N LEU A 116 -13.55 5.85 -19.02
CA LEU A 116 -12.33 5.52 -18.26
C LEU A 116 -11.71 4.22 -18.71
N THR A 117 -12.52 3.21 -19.07
CA THR A 117 -12.03 1.95 -19.63
C THR A 117 -11.30 2.17 -20.95
N GLU A 118 -11.90 2.88 -21.87
CA GLU A 118 -11.25 3.26 -23.14
C GLU A 118 -9.95 4.05 -22.92
N ALA A 119 -9.94 4.97 -21.95
CA ALA A 119 -8.74 5.74 -21.62
C ALA A 119 -7.64 4.86 -21.03
N LEU A 120 -7.99 3.82 -20.27
CA LEU A 120 -7.07 2.83 -19.73
C LEU A 120 -6.50 1.95 -20.84
N GLU A 121 -7.35 1.45 -21.75
CA GLU A 121 -6.94 0.67 -22.93
C GLU A 121 -5.93 1.46 -23.80
N ARG A 122 -6.23 2.72 -24.11
CA ARG A 122 -5.27 3.59 -24.81
C ARG A 122 -3.92 3.74 -24.09
N ARG A 123 -3.91 3.69 -22.75
CA ARG A 123 -2.66 3.70 -21.99
C ARG A 123 -1.91 2.38 -22.07
N TRP A 124 -2.64 1.25 -22.08
CA TRP A 124 -2.05 -0.06 -22.28
C TRP A 124 -1.43 -0.18 -23.67
N MET A 125 -2.10 0.30 -24.72
CA MET A 125 -1.54 0.30 -26.09
C MET A 125 -0.21 1.06 -26.17
N ARG A 126 -0.09 2.21 -25.48
CA ARG A 126 1.16 2.98 -25.41
C ARG A 126 2.26 2.36 -24.54
N ARG A 127 1.92 1.40 -23.71
CA ARG A 127 2.82 0.73 -22.74
C ARG A 127 2.80 -0.77 -22.93
N SER A 128 2.83 -1.18 -24.17
CA SER A 128 2.84 -2.60 -24.55
C SER A 128 3.88 -3.39 -23.72
N PRO A 129 3.54 -4.59 -23.25
CA PRO A 129 4.47 -5.50 -22.60
C PRO A 129 5.72 -5.83 -23.45
N GLN A 130 5.61 -5.72 -24.78
CA GLN A 130 6.74 -5.87 -25.72
C GLN A 130 7.57 -4.59 -25.85
N GLY A 131 7.08 -3.45 -25.37
CA GLY A 131 7.77 -2.16 -25.50
C GLY A 131 9.03 -2.06 -24.65
N ALA A 132 10.06 -1.35 -25.15
CA ALA A 132 11.35 -1.20 -24.48
C ALA A 132 11.25 -0.68 -23.02
N ALA A 133 10.29 0.19 -22.74
CA ALA A 133 10.08 0.71 -21.38
C ALA A 133 9.60 -0.36 -20.40
N TRP A 134 8.74 -1.29 -20.88
CA TRP A 134 8.28 -2.43 -20.08
C TRP A 134 9.42 -3.42 -19.84
N GLN A 135 10.19 -3.73 -20.88
CA GLN A 135 11.33 -4.64 -20.78
C GLN A 135 12.42 -4.08 -19.84
N ARG A 136 12.73 -2.77 -19.90
CA ARG A 136 13.65 -2.14 -18.93
C ARG A 136 13.12 -2.23 -17.50
N MET A 137 11.83 -2.12 -17.30
CA MET A 137 11.22 -2.27 -15.97
C MET A 137 11.38 -3.72 -15.45
N LEU A 138 11.09 -4.72 -16.27
CA LEU A 138 11.29 -6.14 -15.91
C LEU A 138 12.76 -6.43 -15.62
N GLN A 139 13.66 -5.89 -16.42
CA GLN A 139 15.11 -6.04 -16.21
C GLN A 139 15.52 -5.43 -14.85
N GLY A 140 15.05 -4.23 -14.54
CA GLY A 140 15.32 -3.61 -13.23
C GLY A 140 14.76 -4.39 -12.03
N LEU A 141 13.65 -5.13 -12.22
CA LEU A 141 13.13 -6.05 -11.20
C LEU A 141 14.01 -7.29 -11.06
N ARG A 142 14.50 -7.88 -12.18
CA ARG A 142 15.42 -9.02 -12.14
C ARG A 142 16.70 -8.65 -11.39
N GLU A 143 17.32 -7.54 -11.76
CA GLU A 143 18.53 -7.05 -11.09
C GLU A 143 18.32 -6.87 -9.58
N LEU A 144 17.21 -6.24 -9.17
CA LEU A 144 16.90 -6.07 -7.75
C LEU A 144 16.69 -7.39 -7.02
N ARG A 145 16.08 -8.39 -7.66
CA ARG A 145 15.94 -9.74 -7.10
C ARG A 145 17.28 -10.42 -6.93
N ASP A 146 18.14 -10.38 -7.96
CA ASP A 146 19.43 -11.05 -7.99
C ASP A 146 20.41 -10.39 -7.00
N ASP A 147 20.29 -9.09 -6.81
CA ASP A 147 21.05 -8.31 -5.84
C ASP A 147 20.62 -8.52 -4.38
N CYS A 148 19.44 -9.12 -4.12
CA CYS A 148 18.90 -9.25 -2.76
C CYS A 148 19.87 -9.95 -1.77
N ALA A 149 20.62 -10.94 -2.24
CA ALA A 149 21.59 -11.65 -1.42
C ALA A 149 22.72 -10.72 -0.90
N ARG A 150 23.05 -9.68 -1.65
CA ARG A 150 24.11 -8.70 -1.37
C ARG A 150 23.61 -7.45 -0.64
N TRP A 151 22.29 -7.35 -0.37
CA TRP A 151 21.78 -6.19 0.34
C TRP A 151 22.39 -6.08 1.73
N PRO A 152 22.78 -4.87 2.19
CA PRO A 152 23.48 -4.66 3.46
C PRO A 152 22.54 -4.84 4.66
N LEU A 153 22.12 -6.07 4.88
CA LEU A 153 21.24 -6.47 5.98
C LEU A 153 22.00 -7.24 7.08
N ASP A 154 23.29 -7.50 6.90
CA ASP A 154 24.09 -8.24 7.86
C ASP A 154 24.15 -7.54 9.22
N GLY A 155 24.14 -8.31 10.30
CA GLY A 155 24.08 -7.80 11.67
C GLY A 155 22.75 -7.13 12.04
N LEU A 156 21.67 -7.29 11.26
CA LEU A 156 20.34 -6.81 11.64
C LEU A 156 19.85 -7.61 12.86
N SER A 157 19.79 -6.95 14.01
CA SER A 157 19.34 -7.56 15.26
C SER A 157 17.84 -7.43 15.50
N GLU A 158 17.27 -8.34 16.32
CA GLU A 158 15.88 -8.21 16.76
C GLU A 158 15.61 -6.90 17.48
N ALA A 159 16.55 -6.43 18.30
CA ALA A 159 16.44 -5.16 19.01
C ALA A 159 16.32 -3.99 18.04
N GLU A 160 17.07 -4.02 16.92
CA GLU A 160 16.99 -3.01 15.86
C GLU A 160 15.62 -3.04 15.18
N VAL A 161 15.14 -4.24 14.83
CA VAL A 161 13.82 -4.45 14.22
C VAL A 161 12.69 -4.00 15.12
N ARG A 162 12.73 -4.35 16.41
CA ARG A 162 11.76 -3.90 17.42
C ARG A 162 11.77 -2.37 17.57
N ARG A 163 12.94 -1.73 17.58
CA ARG A 163 13.06 -0.26 17.56
C ARG A 163 12.45 0.34 16.30
N ALA A 164 12.67 -0.26 15.14
CA ALA A 164 12.09 0.19 13.87
C ALA A 164 10.56 0.07 13.87
N LEU A 165 10.02 -1.05 14.35
CA LEU A 165 8.58 -1.25 14.50
C LEU A 165 7.95 -0.22 15.45
N LYS A 166 8.62 0.07 16.58
CA LYS A 166 8.20 1.14 17.51
C LYS A 166 8.20 2.53 16.84
N ARG A 167 9.19 2.81 15.98
CA ARG A 167 9.20 4.06 15.17
C ARG A 167 8.01 4.13 14.21
N ALA A 168 7.69 3.01 13.52
CA ALA A 168 6.55 2.94 12.61
C ALA A 168 5.22 3.13 13.36
N PHE A 169 5.07 2.51 14.52
CA PHE A 169 3.91 2.69 15.40
C PHE A 169 3.75 4.17 15.83
N ARG A 170 4.82 4.80 16.31
CA ARG A 170 4.79 6.22 16.70
C ARG A 170 4.37 7.13 15.53
N ARG A 171 4.82 6.81 14.29
CA ARG A 171 4.41 7.56 13.09
C ARG A 171 2.93 7.36 12.76
N ALA A 172 2.39 6.16 12.95
CA ALA A 172 0.97 5.90 12.78
C ALA A 172 0.12 6.66 13.82
N CYS A 173 0.56 6.67 15.08
CA CYS A 173 -0.07 7.46 16.16
C CYS A 173 -0.02 8.96 15.89
N ARG A 174 1.13 9.48 15.44
CA ARG A 174 1.27 10.90 15.05
C ARG A 174 0.29 11.24 13.93
N GLY A 175 0.22 10.39 12.88
CA GLY A 175 -0.72 10.58 11.78
C GLY A 175 -2.17 10.61 12.25
N ARG A 176 -2.55 9.80 13.23
CA ARG A 176 -3.88 9.86 13.85
C ARG A 176 -4.13 11.24 14.50
N ARG A 177 -3.19 11.74 15.30
CA ARG A 177 -3.32 13.05 15.98
C ARG A 177 -3.41 14.20 14.99
N GLU A 178 -2.56 14.21 13.96
CA GLU A 178 -2.55 15.21 12.89
C GLU A 178 -3.87 15.27 12.11
N ASN A 179 -4.63 14.17 12.11
CA ASN A 179 -5.89 14.02 11.38
C ASN A 179 -7.15 14.05 12.27
N ALA A 180 -7.01 14.15 13.59
CA ALA A 180 -8.15 14.21 14.49
C ALA A 180 -9.01 15.45 14.17
N GLY A 181 -10.30 15.22 13.86
CA GLY A 181 -11.22 16.28 13.44
C GLY A 181 -10.94 16.90 12.07
N ARG A 182 -9.85 16.54 11.39
CA ARG A 182 -9.48 17.06 10.07
C ARG A 182 -9.68 15.98 9.02
N HIS A 183 -10.48 16.27 7.99
CA HIS A 183 -10.81 15.31 6.94
C HIS A 183 -10.18 15.67 5.58
N ALA A 184 -9.07 16.44 5.58
CA ALA A 184 -8.34 16.76 4.37
C ALA A 184 -7.80 15.48 3.70
N ALA A 185 -8.11 15.30 2.41
CA ALA A 185 -7.80 14.06 1.70
C ALA A 185 -6.31 13.74 1.66
N ALA A 186 -5.45 14.76 1.52
CA ALA A 186 -4.01 14.59 1.45
C ALA A 186 -3.43 14.07 2.77
N SER A 187 -3.76 14.69 3.91
CA SER A 187 -3.26 14.27 5.22
C SER A 187 -3.77 12.87 5.61
N ARG A 188 -5.03 12.55 5.29
CA ARG A 188 -5.61 11.20 5.46
C ARG A 188 -4.90 10.16 4.59
N HIS A 189 -4.54 10.51 3.36
CA HIS A 189 -3.75 9.64 2.49
C HIS A 189 -2.35 9.34 3.07
N HIS A 190 -1.68 10.35 3.60
CA HIS A 190 -0.38 10.17 4.28
C HIS A 190 -0.50 9.28 5.52
N TRP A 191 -1.52 9.50 6.35
CA TRP A 191 -1.78 8.66 7.51
C TRP A 191 -2.04 7.20 7.13
N ARG A 192 -2.90 6.95 6.12
CA ARG A 192 -3.11 5.61 5.55
C ARG A 192 -1.78 4.95 5.15
N GLY A 193 -0.87 5.70 4.55
CA GLY A 193 0.47 5.22 4.20
C GLY A 193 1.27 4.75 5.42
N ARG A 194 1.26 5.52 6.51
CA ARG A 194 1.93 5.18 7.78
C ARG A 194 1.34 3.91 8.42
N VAL A 195 0.01 3.80 8.48
CA VAL A 195 -0.69 2.61 9.00
C VAL A 195 -0.38 1.37 8.16
N ARG A 196 -0.35 1.51 6.84
CA ARG A 196 -0.04 0.39 5.92
C ARG A 196 1.41 -0.09 6.07
N ILE A 197 2.38 0.81 6.25
CA ILE A 197 3.77 0.41 6.51
C ILE A 197 3.86 -0.39 7.80
N LEU A 198 3.25 0.10 8.88
CA LEU A 198 3.21 -0.62 10.16
C LEU A 198 2.57 -2.00 9.99
N LEU A 199 1.44 -2.10 9.29
CA LEU A 199 0.78 -3.39 9.02
C LEU A 199 1.70 -4.37 8.30
N LEU A 200 2.36 -3.93 7.22
CA LEU A 200 3.22 -4.81 6.42
C LEU A 200 4.46 -5.29 7.20
N GLN A 201 4.97 -4.45 8.10
CA GLN A 201 6.05 -4.83 9.01
C GLN A 201 5.56 -5.84 10.06
N CYS A 202 4.39 -5.62 10.67
CA CYS A 202 3.80 -6.56 11.61
C CYS A 202 3.52 -7.91 10.94
N GLN A 203 2.97 -7.94 9.73
CA GLN A 203 2.66 -9.17 9.01
C GLN A 203 3.90 -10.01 8.67
N LEU A 204 5.02 -9.36 8.34
CA LEU A 204 6.28 -10.08 8.13
C LEU A 204 6.81 -10.67 9.44
N LEU A 205 6.83 -9.86 10.50
CA LEU A 205 7.44 -10.21 11.77
C LEU A 205 6.57 -11.16 12.61
N ASP A 206 5.27 -11.22 12.35
CA ASP A 206 4.33 -12.18 12.93
C ASP A 206 4.75 -13.64 12.64
N GLN A 207 5.33 -13.89 11.46
CA GLN A 207 5.87 -15.19 11.06
C GLN A 207 7.03 -15.67 11.96
N ARG A 208 7.65 -14.76 12.69
CA ARG A 208 8.75 -15.02 13.62
C ARG A 208 8.38 -14.66 15.07
N GLN A 209 7.11 -14.45 15.37
CA GLN A 209 6.61 -14.05 16.68
C GLN A 209 7.24 -12.74 17.23
N LEU A 210 7.82 -11.93 16.36
CA LEU A 210 8.46 -10.65 16.70
C LEU A 210 7.48 -9.46 16.68
N ALA A 211 6.22 -9.69 16.36
CA ALA A 211 5.19 -8.65 16.30
C ALA A 211 3.84 -9.18 16.84
N PRO A 212 2.98 -8.30 17.36
CA PRO A 212 1.65 -8.70 17.82
C PRO A 212 0.76 -9.04 16.62
N PRO A 213 -0.32 -9.85 16.83
CA PRO A 213 -1.30 -10.18 15.81
C PRO A 213 -1.84 -8.94 15.10
N SER A 214 -1.84 -8.98 13.77
CA SER A 214 -2.07 -7.80 12.93
C SER A 214 -3.52 -7.60 12.47
N LEU A 215 -4.48 -8.46 12.90
CA LEU A 215 -5.86 -8.47 12.38
C LEU A 215 -6.59 -7.12 12.56
N ALA A 216 -6.51 -6.52 13.75
CA ALA A 216 -7.16 -5.24 14.03
C ALA A 216 -6.53 -4.10 13.19
N LEU A 217 -5.20 -4.14 13.01
CA LEU A 217 -4.47 -3.22 12.17
C LEU A 217 -4.81 -3.40 10.69
N LYS A 218 -5.00 -4.66 10.24
CA LYS A 218 -5.46 -4.99 8.87
C LYS A 218 -6.85 -4.40 8.59
N ARG A 219 -7.80 -4.55 9.54
CA ARG A 219 -9.14 -3.96 9.43
C ARG A 219 -9.09 -2.42 9.35
N LEU A 220 -8.24 -1.77 10.14
CA LEU A 220 -8.05 -0.32 10.09
C LEU A 220 -7.43 0.11 8.74
N ALA A 221 -6.38 -0.55 8.29
CA ALA A 221 -5.71 -0.26 7.03
C ALA A 221 -6.64 -0.43 5.81
N GLN A 222 -7.49 -1.45 5.83
CA GLN A 222 -8.52 -1.69 4.81
C GLN A 222 -9.54 -0.54 4.80
N SER A 223 -10.10 -0.20 5.95
CA SER A 223 -11.12 0.84 6.08
C SER A 223 -10.57 2.25 5.71
N LEU A 224 -9.30 2.55 6.01
CA LEU A 224 -8.60 3.73 5.51
C LEU A 224 -8.39 3.66 3.98
N GLY A 225 -8.27 2.45 3.43
CA GLY A 225 -8.29 2.20 1.99
C GLY A 225 -9.60 2.64 1.36
N ASP A 226 -10.71 2.15 1.89
CA ASP A 226 -12.06 2.47 1.41
C ASP A 226 -12.35 3.98 1.48
N GLU A 227 -11.91 4.66 2.55
CA GLU A 227 -12.02 6.11 2.68
C GLU A 227 -11.22 6.86 1.61
N ASN A 228 -10.00 6.40 1.30
CA ASN A 228 -9.18 6.97 0.24
C ASN A 228 -9.80 6.76 -1.15
N ASP A 229 -10.45 5.62 -1.35
CA ASP A 229 -11.11 5.32 -2.62
C ASP A 229 -12.32 6.23 -2.85
N LEU A 230 -13.07 6.58 -1.80
CA LEU A 230 -14.12 7.61 -1.88
C LEU A 230 -13.53 9.00 -2.20
N ALA A 231 -12.34 9.33 -1.68
CA ALA A 231 -11.65 10.57 -2.04
C ALA A 231 -11.19 10.56 -3.51
N LEU A 232 -10.79 9.40 -4.03
CA LEU A 232 -10.45 9.22 -5.44
C LEU A 232 -11.70 9.43 -6.32
N VAL A 233 -12.83 8.80 -5.98
CA VAL A 233 -14.12 8.99 -6.68
C VAL A 233 -14.48 10.47 -6.73
N SER A 234 -14.40 11.19 -5.62
CA SER A 234 -14.72 12.62 -5.56
C SER A 234 -13.91 13.45 -6.55
N ARG A 235 -12.62 13.11 -6.74
CA ARG A 235 -11.77 13.77 -7.75
C ARG A 235 -12.17 13.40 -9.18
N VAL A 236 -12.43 12.12 -9.42
CA VAL A 236 -12.83 11.61 -10.73
C VAL A 236 -14.14 12.22 -11.20
N LEU A 237 -15.13 12.37 -10.32
CA LEU A 237 -16.42 13.00 -10.63
C LEU A 237 -16.29 14.42 -11.22
N GLY A 238 -15.21 15.14 -10.89
CA GLY A 238 -14.92 16.44 -11.49
C GLY A 238 -14.43 16.38 -12.94
N GLN A 239 -14.01 15.21 -13.42
CA GLN A 239 -13.38 15.00 -14.72
C GLN A 239 -14.28 14.26 -15.73
N LEU A 240 -15.49 13.86 -15.31
CA LEU A 240 -16.33 12.93 -16.08
C LEU A 240 -17.32 13.61 -17.05
N GLY A 241 -17.35 14.95 -17.15
CA GLY A 241 -18.30 15.65 -18.01
C GLY A 241 -19.79 15.37 -17.66
N LEU A 242 -20.08 15.13 -16.40
CA LEU A 242 -21.44 14.91 -15.91
C LEU A 242 -22.22 16.22 -15.85
N ARG A 243 -23.55 16.17 -16.08
CA ARG A 243 -24.43 17.30 -15.84
C ARG A 243 -24.27 17.81 -14.40
N ASP A 244 -24.27 19.12 -14.21
CA ASP A 244 -23.96 19.74 -12.90
C ASP A 244 -24.81 19.21 -11.75
N ARG A 245 -26.12 19.10 -11.94
CA ARG A 245 -27.02 18.55 -10.93
C ARG A 245 -26.63 17.13 -10.51
N THR A 246 -26.34 16.26 -11.47
CA THR A 246 -25.90 14.88 -11.21
C THR A 246 -24.54 14.84 -10.51
N ARG A 247 -23.60 15.67 -10.95
CA ARG A 247 -22.28 15.78 -10.35
C ARG A 247 -22.33 16.25 -8.91
N LEU A 248 -23.13 17.27 -8.61
CA LEU A 248 -23.32 17.80 -7.26
C LEU A 248 -23.95 16.76 -6.32
N ALA A 249 -25.01 16.07 -6.77
CA ALA A 249 -25.65 15.02 -6.00
C ALA A 249 -24.70 13.85 -5.69
N LEU A 250 -23.94 13.39 -6.68
CA LEU A 250 -22.93 12.34 -6.48
C LEU A 250 -21.80 12.78 -5.54
N ARG A 251 -21.34 14.02 -5.67
CA ARG A 251 -20.32 14.57 -4.75
C ARG A 251 -20.85 14.64 -3.33
N ALA A 252 -22.08 15.11 -3.11
CA ALA A 252 -22.69 15.16 -1.79
C ALA A 252 -22.78 13.76 -1.17
N HIS A 253 -23.28 12.77 -1.93
CA HIS A 253 -23.35 11.38 -1.50
C HIS A 253 -21.99 10.80 -1.11
N VAL A 254 -20.98 10.97 -1.97
CA VAL A 254 -19.60 10.47 -1.71
C VAL A 254 -18.99 11.15 -0.49
N GLN A 255 -19.20 12.45 -0.33
CA GLN A 255 -18.69 13.21 0.82
C GLN A 255 -19.33 12.78 2.14
N ALA A 256 -20.65 12.55 2.15
CA ALA A 256 -21.36 12.06 3.34
C ALA A 256 -20.80 10.68 3.77
N ARG A 257 -20.68 9.74 2.83
CA ARG A 257 -20.11 8.41 3.11
C ARG A 257 -18.67 8.49 3.59
N ARG A 258 -17.85 9.35 2.97
CA ARG A 258 -16.44 9.55 3.36
C ARG A 258 -16.35 10.10 4.78
N ARG A 259 -17.17 11.09 5.16
CA ARG A 259 -17.18 11.64 6.53
C ARG A 259 -17.57 10.58 7.56
N ALA A 260 -18.61 9.78 7.27
CA ALA A 260 -19.04 8.70 8.15
C ALA A 260 -17.95 7.64 8.34
N LEU A 261 -17.22 7.31 7.26
CA LEU A 261 -16.13 6.35 7.31
C LEU A 261 -14.90 6.92 8.06
N ALA A 262 -14.57 8.19 7.84
CA ALA A 262 -13.50 8.88 8.56
C ALA A 262 -13.75 8.90 10.07
N LYS A 263 -14.96 9.23 10.52
CA LYS A 263 -15.35 9.18 11.94
C LYS A 263 -15.18 7.79 12.55
N ARG A 264 -15.60 6.74 11.81
CA ARG A 264 -15.40 5.35 12.25
C ARG A 264 -13.94 4.95 12.32
N ASN A 265 -13.13 5.39 11.36
CA ASN A 265 -11.68 5.12 11.32
C ASN A 265 -10.96 5.82 12.48
N ASP A 266 -11.34 7.04 12.82
CA ASP A 266 -10.78 7.78 13.94
C ASP A 266 -11.09 7.09 15.27
N ALA A 267 -12.33 6.61 15.47
CA ALA A 267 -12.71 5.85 16.65
C ALA A 267 -11.97 4.50 16.76
N ARG A 268 -11.85 3.76 15.66
CA ARG A 268 -11.07 2.50 15.63
C ARG A 268 -9.60 2.73 15.94
N ALA A 269 -9.02 3.74 15.34
CA ALA A 269 -7.62 4.09 15.55
C ALA A 269 -7.36 4.59 16.97
N ALA A 270 -8.32 5.29 17.59
CA ALA A 270 -8.21 5.72 19.00
C ALA A 270 -8.13 4.53 19.94
N LYS A 271 -8.85 3.43 19.63
CA LYS A 271 -8.79 2.19 20.41
C LYS A 271 -7.50 1.39 20.17
N LEU A 272 -7.03 1.34 18.91
CA LEU A 272 -5.93 0.48 18.49
C LEU A 272 -4.55 1.15 18.70
N LEU A 273 -4.40 2.42 18.31
CA LEU A 273 -3.14 3.14 18.37
C LEU A 273 -2.95 3.82 19.74
N ARG A 274 -3.00 3.03 20.81
CA ARG A 274 -2.79 3.44 22.20
C ARG A 274 -1.38 3.04 22.68
N PRO A 275 -0.86 3.66 23.74
CA PRO A 275 0.42 3.29 24.35
C PRO A 275 0.50 1.80 24.75
N GLY A 276 -0.62 1.15 25.09
CA GLY A 276 -0.68 -0.27 25.43
C GLY A 276 -0.21 -1.20 24.30
N LEU A 277 -0.49 -0.88 23.01
CA LEU A 277 0.05 -1.66 21.89
C LEU A 277 1.57 -1.46 21.78
N ALA A 278 2.08 -0.26 22.08
CA ALA A 278 3.52 0.00 22.11
C ALA A 278 4.25 -0.82 23.19
N ARG A 279 3.57 -1.18 24.30
CA ARG A 279 4.13 -2.07 25.35
C ARG A 279 4.25 -3.50 24.84
N ARG A 280 3.27 -3.99 24.08
CA ARG A 280 3.33 -5.34 23.45
C ARG A 280 4.40 -5.46 22.35
N LEU A 281 4.96 -4.33 21.92
CA LEU A 281 6.13 -4.26 21.04
C LEU A 281 7.46 -4.18 21.83
N ARG A 282 7.40 -4.18 23.17
CA ARG A 282 8.59 -4.40 24.00
C ARG A 282 8.88 -5.89 24.04
N ALA A 283 10.15 -6.25 24.16
CA ALA A 283 10.54 -7.62 24.44
C ALA A 283 9.81 -8.12 25.69
N PRO A 284 9.50 -9.40 25.82
CA PRO A 284 9.49 -9.99 27.13
C PRO A 284 10.88 -9.71 27.73
N ASP A 285 10.90 -9.21 28.93
CA ASP A 285 12.12 -9.07 29.75
C ASP A 285 12.76 -10.43 29.92
#